data_f2d2b77dd57d0d1246b1427aacc53333
#
_entry.id   f2d2b77dd57d0d1246b1427aacc53333
#
_cell.length_a   1.000
_cell.length_b   1.000
_cell.length_c   1.000
_cell.angle_alpha   90.00
_cell.angle_beta   90.00
_cell.angle_gamma   90.00
#
_symmetry.space_group_name_H-M   'P 1'
#
loop_
_entity.id
_entity.type
_entity.pdbx_description
1 polymer ?
#
loop_
_entity_poly.entity_id
_entity_poly.type
_entity_poly.pdbx_seq_one_letter_code
_entity_poly.pdbx_strand_id
1 'polypeptide(L)'
;MAAEVLAQGGARVTVYDAMPSASRKFLMAGRGGLNLTHSEPLPQFVTRYREAAPKLQAALDAFSPDALRAWSEALGEPTFVGSSGRVFPRAFKASPLLRAWLRRLDAAGVKFAFRHRWTGWDGEGRLKFQTPDSTLAVAARATLLALGGASWPRLGSDGRWVDILAARGIAVSKLRPANSGFTVAWSELFRDRFEGQPLKGVALTIGAHTARGEAMITRGGIEGGAIYALSAELREAVLNLGQATLMIALRPDLDAAALATRLSGVRGKQSLANFLRKAAQLSPVGIGLMQEAAIASGRTLASFSPAELAQLINAIPVQLTGVAPIDRAISTAGGIRFDELDEHLMLRKLRGVFAAGEMLDWEAPTGGYLLQASFATGAAAGRGVLEWLKRS
;
A
#
# COMPACT_ATOMS: atom_id res chain seq x y z
N MET A 1 6.25 -5.27 -16.78
CA MET A 1 6.50 -4.05 -17.60
C MET A 1 7.92 -4.04 -18.15
N ALA A 2 8.99 -4.08 -17.31
CA ALA A 2 10.36 -4.10 -17.83
C ALA A 2 10.62 -5.20 -18.87
N ALA A 3 10.17 -6.44 -18.62
CA ALA A 3 10.33 -7.55 -19.55
C ALA A 3 9.63 -7.29 -20.91
N GLU A 4 8.49 -6.61 -20.90
CA GLU A 4 7.78 -6.22 -22.14
C GLU A 4 8.58 -5.18 -22.93
N VAL A 5 9.07 -4.13 -22.26
CA VAL A 5 9.91 -3.09 -22.89
C VAL A 5 11.19 -3.70 -23.48
N LEU A 6 11.83 -4.60 -22.75
CA LEU A 6 13.05 -5.28 -23.20
C LEU A 6 12.80 -6.16 -24.41
N ALA A 7 11.75 -6.97 -24.40
CA ALA A 7 11.40 -7.85 -25.52
C ALA A 7 11.01 -7.05 -26.77
N GLN A 8 10.24 -5.98 -26.63
CA GLN A 8 9.91 -5.04 -27.71
C GLN A 8 11.17 -4.37 -28.30
N GLY A 9 12.19 -4.13 -27.46
CA GLY A 9 13.49 -3.61 -27.90
C GLY A 9 14.44 -4.68 -28.47
N GLY A 10 13.97 -5.91 -28.67
CA GLY A 10 14.74 -7.01 -29.30
C GLY A 10 15.68 -7.77 -28.35
N ALA A 11 15.63 -7.51 -27.03
CA ALA A 11 16.44 -8.24 -26.07
C ALA A 11 15.85 -9.63 -25.77
N ARG A 12 16.70 -10.64 -25.58
CA ARG A 12 16.29 -11.94 -25.04
C ARG A 12 16.09 -11.83 -23.54
N VAL A 13 14.88 -12.09 -23.07
CA VAL A 13 14.49 -11.89 -21.67
C VAL A 13 14.14 -13.22 -21.01
N THR A 14 14.72 -13.47 -19.84
CA THR A 14 14.26 -14.52 -18.92
C THR A 14 13.87 -13.89 -17.59
N VAL A 15 12.65 -14.12 -17.15
CA VAL A 15 12.13 -13.69 -15.84
C VAL A 15 12.24 -14.85 -14.87
N TYR A 16 13.03 -14.64 -13.81
CA TYR A 16 13.18 -15.60 -12.72
C TYR A 16 12.27 -15.19 -11.56
N ASP A 17 11.46 -16.11 -11.06
CA ASP A 17 10.54 -15.88 -9.94
C ASP A 17 10.70 -17.01 -8.89
N ALA A 18 10.85 -16.64 -7.63
CA ALA A 18 10.93 -17.58 -6.51
C ALA A 18 9.63 -18.39 -6.33
N MET A 19 8.51 -17.87 -6.84
CA MET A 19 7.19 -18.47 -6.69
C MET A 19 6.87 -19.47 -7.82
N PRO A 20 5.91 -20.38 -7.62
CA PRO A 20 5.51 -21.35 -8.65
C PRO A 20 4.68 -20.75 -9.79
N SER A 21 4.32 -19.48 -9.73
CA SER A 21 3.58 -18.75 -10.78
C SER A 21 3.86 -17.25 -10.67
N ALA A 22 3.79 -16.54 -11.78
CA ALA A 22 4.01 -15.09 -11.85
C ALA A 22 2.95 -14.27 -11.12
N SER A 23 3.34 -13.07 -10.68
CA SER A 23 2.44 -11.97 -10.32
C SER A 23 1.45 -12.25 -9.19
N ARG A 24 1.81 -13.07 -8.21
CA ARG A 24 0.91 -13.47 -7.12
C ARG A 24 0.43 -12.29 -6.27
N LYS A 25 1.32 -11.32 -5.97
CA LYS A 25 0.96 -10.12 -5.23
C LYS A 25 0.03 -9.20 -6.06
N PHE A 26 0.23 -9.12 -7.38
CA PHE A 26 -0.67 -8.41 -8.30
C PHE A 26 -2.09 -9.02 -8.30
N LEU A 27 -2.21 -10.35 -8.31
CA LEU A 27 -3.51 -11.03 -8.19
C LEU A 27 -4.17 -10.76 -6.82
N MET A 28 -3.40 -10.67 -5.75
CA MET A 28 -3.88 -10.31 -4.42
C MET A 28 -4.45 -8.88 -4.42
N ALA A 29 -3.77 -7.93 -5.05
CA ALA A 29 -4.22 -6.53 -5.15
C ALA A 29 -5.59 -6.40 -5.85
N GLY A 30 -5.95 -7.36 -6.70
CA GLY A 30 -7.23 -7.40 -7.43
C GLY A 30 -8.41 -8.06 -6.69
N ARG A 31 -8.28 -8.47 -5.43
CA ARG A 31 -9.36 -9.19 -4.72
C ARG A 31 -10.64 -8.36 -4.52
N GLY A 32 -10.53 -7.07 -4.24
CA GLY A 32 -11.65 -6.13 -4.08
C GLY A 32 -11.89 -5.25 -5.30
N GLY A 33 -11.29 -5.59 -6.44
CA GLY A 33 -11.22 -4.76 -7.64
C GLY A 33 -9.80 -4.26 -7.87
N LEU A 34 -9.25 -4.53 -9.09
CA LEU A 34 -7.90 -4.10 -9.43
C LEU A 34 -7.86 -2.60 -9.69
N ASN A 35 -7.40 -1.83 -8.72
CA ASN A 35 -7.17 -0.40 -8.89
C ASN A 35 -5.81 -0.17 -9.57
N LEU A 36 -5.82 0.09 -10.88
CA LEU A 36 -4.62 0.23 -11.70
C LEU A 36 -3.89 1.56 -11.46
N THR A 37 -4.66 2.65 -11.46
CA THR A 37 -4.14 4.01 -11.33
C THR A 37 -5.26 4.95 -10.83
N HIS A 38 -5.03 6.26 -10.89
CA HIS A 38 -5.98 7.29 -10.50
C HIS A 38 -6.13 8.33 -11.62
N SER A 39 -7.31 8.94 -11.74
CA SER A 39 -7.62 9.91 -12.80
C SER A 39 -7.36 11.36 -12.43
N GLU A 40 -6.75 11.64 -11.28
CA GLU A 40 -6.39 13.00 -10.92
C GLU A 40 -5.29 13.55 -11.85
N PRO A 41 -5.20 14.87 -12.04
CA PRO A 41 -4.17 15.48 -12.88
C PRO A 41 -2.75 15.07 -12.45
N LEU A 42 -1.86 14.80 -13.42
CA LEU A 42 -0.52 14.27 -13.15
C LEU A 42 0.30 15.13 -12.14
N PRO A 43 0.27 16.47 -12.17
CA PRO A 43 0.97 17.26 -11.16
C PRO A 43 0.51 16.98 -9.72
N GLN A 44 -0.80 16.79 -9.51
CA GLN A 44 -1.34 16.40 -8.21
C GLN A 44 -1.03 14.93 -7.88
N PHE A 45 -1.13 14.05 -8.86
CA PHE A 45 -0.83 12.62 -8.74
C PHE A 45 0.59 12.39 -8.21
N VAL A 46 1.58 13.11 -8.75
CA VAL A 46 2.99 12.98 -8.36
C VAL A 46 3.21 13.34 -6.88
N THR A 47 2.46 14.31 -6.34
CA THR A 47 2.62 14.71 -4.92
C THR A 47 2.29 13.57 -3.94
N ARG A 48 1.58 12.53 -4.38
CA ARG A 48 1.23 11.36 -3.55
C ARG A 48 2.46 10.52 -3.16
N TYR A 49 3.58 10.70 -3.85
CA TYR A 49 4.85 10.02 -3.53
C TYR A 49 5.76 10.81 -2.58
N ARG A 50 5.25 11.93 -2.01
CA ARG A 50 5.93 12.71 -0.96
C ARG A 50 7.36 13.10 -1.35
N GLU A 51 8.35 12.83 -0.51
CA GLU A 51 9.77 13.15 -0.75
C GLU A 51 10.35 12.43 -1.98
N ALA A 52 9.78 11.28 -2.36
CA ALA A 52 10.20 10.55 -3.55
C ALA A 52 9.61 11.12 -4.86
N ALA A 53 8.67 12.07 -4.79
CA ALA A 53 8.02 12.65 -5.97
C ALA A 53 9.01 13.15 -7.03
N PRO A 54 10.06 13.94 -6.71
CA PRO A 54 11.02 14.41 -7.72
C PRO A 54 11.83 13.28 -8.37
N LYS A 55 12.00 12.14 -7.64
CA LYS A 55 12.77 10.99 -8.13
C LYS A 55 11.95 10.10 -9.07
N LEU A 56 10.65 10.10 -8.91
CA LEU A 56 9.71 9.32 -9.71
C LEU A 56 9.13 10.10 -10.90
N GLN A 57 9.27 11.44 -10.90
CA GLN A 57 8.67 12.33 -11.90
C GLN A 57 8.96 11.88 -13.32
N ALA A 58 10.22 11.72 -13.70
CA ALA A 58 10.62 11.35 -15.06
C ALA A 58 10.04 9.99 -15.51
N ALA A 59 9.97 9.03 -14.61
CA ALA A 59 9.37 7.72 -14.89
C ALA A 59 7.85 7.84 -15.09
N LEU A 60 7.16 8.66 -14.27
CA LEU A 60 5.72 8.88 -14.34
C LEU A 60 5.34 9.72 -15.57
N ASP A 61 6.16 10.70 -15.96
CA ASP A 61 5.96 11.46 -17.19
C ASP A 61 6.07 10.57 -18.44
N ALA A 62 7.05 9.66 -18.43
CA ALA A 62 7.30 8.72 -19.53
C ALA A 62 6.32 7.54 -19.58
N PHE A 63 5.61 7.27 -18.49
CA PHE A 63 4.55 6.24 -18.39
C PHE A 63 3.46 6.71 -17.42
N SER A 64 2.63 7.63 -17.90
CA SER A 64 1.59 8.32 -17.14
C SER A 64 0.39 7.41 -16.81
N PRO A 65 -0.54 7.85 -15.95
CA PRO A 65 -1.83 7.18 -15.75
C PRO A 65 -2.60 6.91 -17.04
N ASP A 66 -2.60 7.84 -17.98
CA ASP A 66 -3.24 7.64 -19.29
C ASP A 66 -2.50 6.62 -20.15
N ALA A 67 -1.16 6.61 -20.11
CA ALA A 67 -0.36 5.57 -20.78
C ALA A 67 -0.65 4.17 -20.20
N LEU A 68 -0.83 4.04 -18.88
CA LEU A 68 -1.20 2.77 -18.25
C LEU A 68 -2.62 2.32 -18.66
N ARG A 69 -3.56 3.25 -18.79
CA ARG A 69 -4.91 2.96 -19.28
C ARG A 69 -4.87 2.46 -20.73
N ALA A 70 -4.17 3.21 -21.60
CA ALA A 70 -3.99 2.82 -23.01
C ALA A 70 -3.30 1.46 -23.15
N TRP A 71 -2.31 1.16 -22.29
CA TRP A 71 -1.67 -0.16 -22.24
C TRP A 71 -2.65 -1.28 -21.85
N SER A 72 -3.52 -1.04 -20.87
CA SER A 72 -4.56 -2.00 -20.49
C SER A 72 -5.57 -2.24 -21.61
N GLU A 73 -6.00 -1.18 -22.28
CA GLU A 73 -6.91 -1.24 -23.44
C GLU A 73 -6.28 -2.01 -24.61
N ALA A 74 -4.99 -1.78 -24.88
CA ALA A 74 -4.23 -2.53 -25.91
C ALA A 74 -4.05 -4.02 -25.56
N LEU A 75 -4.31 -4.43 -24.32
CA LEU A 75 -4.40 -5.85 -23.91
C LEU A 75 -5.82 -6.42 -24.05
N GLY A 76 -6.79 -5.62 -24.51
CA GLY A 76 -8.19 -6.00 -24.58
C GLY A 76 -8.95 -5.85 -23.25
N GLU A 77 -8.36 -5.12 -22.29
CA GLU A 77 -8.95 -4.88 -20.96
C GLU A 77 -9.23 -3.37 -20.79
N PRO A 78 -10.37 -2.87 -21.33
CA PRO A 78 -10.73 -1.46 -21.22
C PRO A 78 -10.94 -1.06 -19.75
N THR A 79 -10.68 0.22 -19.46
CA THR A 79 -10.74 0.77 -18.11
C THR A 79 -11.95 1.69 -17.91
N PHE A 80 -12.33 1.91 -16.67
CA PHE A 80 -13.29 2.96 -16.27
C PHE A 80 -12.83 3.68 -15.00
N VAL A 81 -13.33 4.89 -14.81
CA VAL A 81 -13.07 5.70 -13.61
C VAL A 81 -14.23 5.53 -12.63
N GLY A 82 -13.93 5.11 -11.42
CA GLY A 82 -14.90 5.05 -10.32
C GLY A 82 -15.17 6.43 -9.72
N SER A 83 -16.20 6.54 -8.88
CA SER A 83 -16.64 7.79 -8.25
C SER A 83 -15.55 8.49 -7.40
N SER A 84 -14.56 7.74 -6.91
CA SER A 84 -13.43 8.26 -6.14
C SER A 84 -12.21 8.62 -6.98
N GLY A 85 -12.32 8.67 -8.31
CA GLY A 85 -11.19 8.90 -9.22
C GLY A 85 -10.31 7.68 -9.46
N ARG A 86 -10.53 6.56 -8.77
CA ARG A 86 -9.79 5.31 -8.97
C ARG A 86 -10.12 4.69 -10.32
N VAL A 87 -9.10 4.18 -11.00
CA VAL A 87 -9.23 3.57 -12.33
C VAL A 87 -9.16 2.04 -12.21
N PHE A 88 -10.15 1.37 -12.77
CA PHE A 88 -10.29 -0.10 -12.75
C PHE A 88 -10.45 -0.66 -14.16
N PRO A 89 -9.96 -1.88 -14.46
CA PRO A 89 -10.42 -2.62 -15.63
C PRO A 89 -11.94 -2.87 -15.54
N ARG A 90 -12.64 -2.90 -16.67
CA ARG A 90 -14.10 -3.20 -16.68
C ARG A 90 -14.42 -4.56 -16.07
N ALA A 91 -13.54 -5.55 -16.22
CA ALA A 91 -13.67 -6.86 -15.57
C ALA A 91 -13.58 -6.78 -14.04
N PHE A 92 -13.15 -5.66 -13.48
CA PHE A 92 -12.95 -5.42 -12.04
C PHE A 92 -11.94 -6.35 -11.35
N LYS A 93 -11.33 -7.28 -12.09
CA LYS A 93 -10.44 -8.35 -11.61
C LYS A 93 -9.04 -8.23 -12.24
N ALA A 94 -8.03 -8.67 -11.50
CA ALA A 94 -6.64 -8.70 -11.99
C ALA A 94 -6.38 -9.85 -13.00
N SER A 95 -7.11 -10.96 -12.89
CA SER A 95 -6.78 -12.17 -13.62
C SER A 95 -6.98 -12.08 -15.14
N PRO A 96 -8.00 -11.41 -15.71
CA PRO A 96 -8.10 -11.25 -17.17
C PRO A 96 -6.91 -10.45 -17.72
N LEU A 97 -6.62 -9.28 -17.12
CA LEU A 97 -5.50 -8.42 -17.50
C LEU A 97 -4.16 -9.18 -17.43
N LEU A 98 -3.92 -9.90 -16.34
CA LEU A 98 -2.69 -10.68 -16.18
C LEU A 98 -2.57 -11.78 -17.26
N ARG A 99 -3.65 -12.51 -17.56
CA ARG A 99 -3.61 -13.53 -18.61
C ARG A 99 -3.33 -12.94 -19.99
N ALA A 100 -3.94 -11.82 -20.32
CA ALA A 100 -3.68 -11.12 -21.57
C ALA A 100 -2.22 -10.65 -21.64
N TRP A 101 -1.71 -10.11 -20.55
CA TRP A 101 -0.32 -9.67 -20.47
C TRP A 101 0.68 -10.83 -20.60
N LEU A 102 0.46 -11.94 -19.90
CA LEU A 102 1.33 -13.13 -20.03
C LEU A 102 1.33 -13.71 -21.44
N ARG A 103 0.18 -13.74 -22.13
CA ARG A 103 0.14 -14.13 -23.54
C ARG A 103 0.95 -13.20 -24.45
N ARG A 104 0.89 -11.87 -24.21
CA ARG A 104 1.69 -10.89 -24.95
C ARG A 104 3.19 -11.09 -24.70
N LEU A 105 3.60 -11.35 -23.47
CA LEU A 105 4.99 -11.62 -23.12
C LEU A 105 5.50 -12.93 -23.76
N ASP A 106 4.69 -13.97 -23.75
CA ASP A 106 5.01 -15.25 -24.38
C ASP A 106 5.17 -15.09 -25.89
N ALA A 107 4.23 -14.41 -26.56
CA ALA A 107 4.31 -14.08 -27.99
C ALA A 107 5.55 -13.23 -28.34
N ALA A 108 6.03 -12.40 -27.41
CA ALA A 108 7.28 -11.63 -27.53
C ALA A 108 8.55 -12.45 -27.20
N GLY A 109 8.42 -13.74 -26.90
CA GLY A 109 9.55 -14.64 -26.62
C GLY A 109 10.13 -14.51 -25.21
N VAL A 110 9.44 -13.86 -24.27
CA VAL A 110 9.87 -13.78 -22.86
C VAL A 110 9.75 -15.15 -22.20
N LYS A 111 10.83 -15.65 -21.63
CA LYS A 111 10.87 -16.90 -20.87
C LYS A 111 10.62 -16.66 -19.39
N PHE A 112 9.89 -17.59 -18.73
CA PHE A 112 9.68 -17.57 -17.30
C PHE A 112 10.31 -18.82 -16.65
N ALA A 113 11.15 -18.59 -15.63
CA ALA A 113 11.76 -19.63 -14.78
C ALA A 113 11.19 -19.49 -13.37
N PHE A 114 10.19 -20.29 -13.06
CA PHE A 114 9.55 -20.32 -11.73
C PHE A 114 10.31 -21.18 -10.73
N ARG A 115 10.08 -20.95 -9.43
CA ARG A 115 10.76 -21.63 -8.31
C ARG A 115 12.28 -21.42 -8.32
N HIS A 116 12.72 -20.27 -8.81
CA HIS A 116 14.12 -19.86 -8.85
C HIS A 116 14.30 -18.68 -7.90
N ARG A 117 14.73 -18.94 -6.70
CA ARG A 117 15.01 -17.89 -5.70
C ARG A 117 16.40 -17.32 -5.93
N TRP A 118 16.47 -16.05 -6.26
CA TRP A 118 17.74 -15.35 -6.33
C TRP A 118 18.38 -15.22 -4.95
N THR A 119 19.70 -15.56 -4.87
CA THR A 119 20.49 -15.57 -3.64
C THR A 119 21.77 -14.73 -3.74
N GLY A 120 21.83 -13.84 -4.73
CA GLY A 120 22.97 -12.96 -4.96
C GLY A 120 23.80 -13.36 -6.17
N TRP A 121 25.09 -13.17 -6.06
CA TRP A 121 26.06 -13.51 -7.11
C TRP A 121 27.09 -14.50 -6.58
N ASP A 122 27.67 -15.28 -7.48
CA ASP A 122 28.85 -16.12 -7.16
C ASP A 122 30.16 -15.33 -7.27
N GLY A 123 31.31 -16.03 -7.10
CA GLY A 123 32.64 -15.44 -7.18
C GLY A 123 33.03 -14.92 -8.56
N GLU A 124 32.34 -15.35 -9.62
CA GLU A 124 32.53 -14.93 -11.02
C GLU A 124 31.54 -13.85 -11.45
N GLY A 125 30.68 -13.35 -10.53
CA GLY A 125 29.69 -12.32 -10.80
C GLY A 125 28.42 -12.85 -11.50
N ARG A 126 28.23 -14.17 -11.62
CA ARG A 126 26.99 -14.76 -12.16
C ARG A 126 25.90 -14.75 -11.11
N LEU A 127 24.65 -14.55 -11.56
CA LEU A 127 23.46 -14.63 -10.70
C LEU A 127 23.28 -16.04 -10.13
N LYS A 128 23.15 -16.13 -8.82
CA LYS A 128 22.87 -17.41 -8.12
C LYS A 128 21.38 -17.56 -7.85
N PHE A 129 20.87 -18.73 -8.16
CA PHE A 129 19.48 -19.09 -7.87
C PHE A 129 19.45 -20.41 -7.10
N GLN A 130 18.65 -20.43 -6.04
CA GLN A 130 18.22 -21.65 -5.35
C GLN A 130 16.97 -22.16 -6.06
N THR A 131 17.01 -23.39 -6.54
CA THR A 131 15.85 -24.14 -7.06
C THR A 131 15.43 -25.22 -6.05
N PRO A 132 14.30 -25.93 -6.23
CA PRO A 132 13.95 -27.07 -5.36
C PRO A 132 15.02 -28.15 -5.33
N ASP A 133 15.69 -28.39 -6.46
CA ASP A 133 16.55 -29.55 -6.65
C ASP A 133 18.04 -29.21 -6.68
N SER A 134 18.41 -27.94 -6.90
CA SER A 134 19.78 -27.54 -7.15
C SER A 134 20.05 -26.07 -6.91
N THR A 135 21.32 -25.65 -7.07
CA THR A 135 21.73 -24.25 -7.22
C THR A 135 22.14 -24.01 -8.66
N LEU A 136 21.66 -22.93 -9.26
CA LEU A 136 21.97 -22.53 -10.63
C LEU A 136 22.76 -21.22 -10.63
N ALA A 137 23.82 -21.13 -11.43
CA ALA A 137 24.53 -19.90 -11.74
C ALA A 137 24.24 -19.47 -13.19
N VAL A 138 23.85 -18.19 -13.38
CA VAL A 138 23.47 -17.64 -14.69
C VAL A 138 24.27 -16.40 -14.99
N ALA A 139 24.96 -16.38 -16.13
CA ALA A 139 25.56 -15.18 -16.69
C ALA A 139 24.51 -14.38 -17.47
N ALA A 140 24.48 -13.07 -17.23
CA ALA A 140 23.60 -12.16 -17.96
C ALA A 140 24.37 -10.88 -18.33
N ARG A 141 24.09 -10.32 -19.51
CA ARG A 141 24.70 -9.03 -19.94
C ARG A 141 24.14 -7.85 -19.13
N ALA A 142 22.91 -7.96 -18.69
CA ALA A 142 22.27 -7.01 -17.78
C ALA A 142 21.28 -7.74 -16.86
N THR A 143 21.08 -7.22 -15.66
CA THR A 143 20.15 -7.73 -14.65
C THR A 143 19.20 -6.63 -14.22
N LEU A 144 17.91 -6.90 -14.19
CA LEU A 144 16.92 -6.00 -13.60
C LEU A 144 16.28 -6.66 -12.39
N LEU A 145 16.49 -6.06 -11.22
CA LEU A 145 15.91 -6.49 -9.96
C LEU A 145 14.52 -5.84 -9.79
N ALA A 146 13.50 -6.66 -9.59
CA ALA A 146 12.13 -6.24 -9.34
C ALA A 146 11.51 -7.11 -8.22
N LEU A 147 12.23 -7.19 -7.09
CA LEU A 147 12.00 -8.18 -6.03
C LEU A 147 10.91 -7.77 -5.03
N GLY A 148 10.31 -6.58 -5.21
CA GLY A 148 9.26 -6.04 -4.35
C GLY A 148 9.80 -5.57 -2.99
N GLY A 149 8.89 -5.28 -2.07
CA GLY A 149 9.20 -4.93 -0.69
C GLY A 149 9.30 -6.15 0.24
N ALA A 150 8.69 -6.04 1.44
CA ALA A 150 8.66 -7.09 2.46
C ALA A 150 7.23 -7.45 2.91
N SER A 151 6.21 -6.90 2.28
CA SER A 151 4.82 -7.23 2.58
C SER A 151 4.35 -8.46 1.81
N TRP A 152 3.63 -9.36 2.48
CA TRP A 152 3.17 -10.64 1.94
C TRP A 152 4.31 -11.59 1.50
N PRO A 153 5.23 -11.98 2.40
CA PRO A 153 6.37 -12.84 2.08
C PRO A 153 5.97 -14.18 1.47
N ARG A 154 4.82 -14.75 1.85
CA ARG A 154 4.26 -15.96 1.23
C ARG A 154 3.85 -15.81 -0.24
N LEU A 155 3.81 -14.58 -0.75
CA LEU A 155 3.55 -14.26 -2.17
C LEU A 155 4.84 -13.88 -2.92
N GLY A 156 6.00 -13.97 -2.27
CA GLY A 156 7.31 -13.72 -2.87
C GLY A 156 7.95 -12.36 -2.54
N SER A 157 7.23 -11.47 -1.81
CA SER A 157 7.75 -10.17 -1.39
C SER A 157 8.23 -10.26 0.06
N ASP A 158 9.45 -10.76 0.27
CA ASP A 158 9.97 -11.16 1.59
C ASP A 158 11.14 -10.30 2.11
N GLY A 159 11.61 -9.31 1.34
CA GLY A 159 12.66 -8.38 1.73
C GLY A 159 14.08 -8.98 1.84
N ARG A 160 14.28 -10.27 1.55
CA ARG A 160 15.60 -10.95 1.70
C ARG A 160 16.70 -10.39 0.82
N TRP A 161 16.35 -9.66 -0.21
CA TRP A 161 17.28 -8.98 -1.09
C TRP A 161 18.07 -7.86 -0.40
N VAL A 162 17.56 -7.34 0.73
CA VAL A 162 18.17 -6.23 1.48
C VAL A 162 19.60 -6.61 1.91
N ASP A 163 19.78 -7.73 2.59
CA ASP A 163 21.08 -8.17 3.07
C ASP A 163 22.06 -8.47 1.91
N ILE A 164 21.53 -8.99 0.80
CA ILE A 164 22.34 -9.29 -0.40
C ILE A 164 22.91 -8.01 -1.00
N LEU A 165 22.09 -6.95 -1.11
CA LEU A 165 22.53 -5.66 -1.65
C LEU A 165 23.39 -4.88 -0.64
N ALA A 166 23.04 -4.92 0.64
CA ALA A 166 23.85 -4.30 1.70
C ALA A 166 25.26 -4.88 1.76
N ALA A 167 25.41 -6.20 1.58
CA ALA A 167 26.72 -6.85 1.47
C ALA A 167 27.54 -6.40 0.24
N ARG A 168 26.91 -5.77 -0.74
CA ARG A 168 27.56 -5.13 -1.91
C ARG A 168 27.73 -3.62 -1.75
N GLY A 169 27.51 -3.09 -0.55
CA GLY A 169 27.66 -1.67 -0.22
C GLY A 169 26.56 -0.77 -0.77
N ILE A 170 25.44 -1.34 -1.17
CA ILE A 170 24.23 -0.56 -1.61
C ILE A 170 23.48 -0.12 -0.37
N ALA A 171 23.25 1.18 -0.25
CA ALA A 171 22.46 1.73 0.85
C ALA A 171 20.95 1.45 0.64
N VAL A 172 20.34 0.83 1.64
CA VAL A 172 18.93 0.49 1.66
C VAL A 172 18.28 1.13 2.90
N SER A 173 17.27 1.96 2.70
CA SER A 173 16.44 2.48 3.78
C SER A 173 15.66 1.35 4.42
N LYS A 174 15.56 1.36 5.76
CA LYS A 174 14.87 0.31 6.53
C LYS A 174 13.45 0.09 6.00
N LEU A 175 13.12 -1.16 5.69
CA LEU A 175 11.79 -1.52 5.24
C LEU A 175 10.80 -1.40 6.40
N ARG A 176 9.69 -0.69 6.17
CA ARG A 176 8.63 -0.40 7.14
C ARG A 176 7.26 -0.69 6.53
N PRO A 177 6.25 -1.07 7.34
CA PRO A 177 4.90 -1.24 6.84
C PRO A 177 4.33 0.09 6.32
N ALA A 178 3.73 0.07 5.13
CA ALA A 178 2.98 1.17 4.55
C ALA A 178 1.58 0.71 4.16
N ASN A 179 0.60 1.62 4.23
CA ASN A 179 -0.80 1.26 4.08
C ASN A 179 -1.16 0.08 5.01
N SER A 180 -0.84 0.25 6.29
CA SER A 180 -0.98 -0.77 7.34
C SER A 180 -1.99 -0.36 8.39
N GLY A 181 -2.47 -1.33 9.18
CA GLY A 181 -3.22 -1.10 10.40
C GLY A 181 -2.31 -0.72 11.57
N PHE A 182 -2.95 -0.42 12.70
CA PHE A 182 -2.28 -0.05 13.95
C PHE A 182 -2.86 -0.85 15.11
N THR A 183 -2.02 -1.14 16.10
CA THR A 183 -2.46 -1.84 17.31
C THR A 183 -3.13 -0.89 18.27
N VAL A 184 -4.17 -1.37 18.92
CA VAL A 184 -4.92 -0.67 19.98
C VAL A 184 -5.19 -1.67 21.11
N ALA A 185 -5.01 -1.24 22.35
CA ALA A 185 -5.32 -2.05 23.53
C ALA A 185 -6.82 -2.00 23.84
N TRP A 186 -7.64 -2.61 22.97
CA TRP A 186 -9.09 -2.71 23.23
C TRP A 186 -9.39 -3.47 24.51
N SER A 187 -10.46 -3.10 25.22
CA SER A 187 -11.00 -3.95 26.27
C SER A 187 -11.45 -5.32 25.70
N GLU A 188 -11.45 -6.33 26.54
CA GLU A 188 -11.87 -7.68 26.13
C GLU A 188 -13.31 -7.68 25.57
N LEU A 189 -14.20 -6.97 26.28
CA LEU A 189 -15.61 -6.84 25.89
C LEU A 189 -15.76 -6.18 24.51
N PHE A 190 -15.02 -5.09 24.24
CA PHE A 190 -15.08 -4.39 22.96
C PHE A 190 -14.55 -5.25 21.82
N ARG A 191 -13.39 -5.84 22.05
CA ARG A 191 -12.72 -6.74 21.10
C ARG A 191 -13.62 -7.90 20.68
N ASP A 192 -14.16 -8.62 21.64
CA ASP A 192 -14.94 -9.83 21.37
C ASP A 192 -16.30 -9.51 20.72
N ARG A 193 -16.84 -8.32 20.98
CA ARG A 193 -18.13 -7.90 20.41
C ARG A 193 -18.03 -7.27 19.03
N PHE A 194 -16.93 -6.58 18.72
CA PHE A 194 -16.85 -5.71 17.55
C PHE A 194 -15.72 -6.06 16.58
N GLU A 195 -14.95 -7.13 16.81
CA GLU A 195 -13.98 -7.64 15.83
C GLU A 195 -14.65 -7.86 14.47
N GLY A 196 -14.02 -7.35 13.39
CA GLY A 196 -14.51 -7.43 12.02
C GLY A 196 -15.64 -6.43 11.69
N GLN A 197 -16.02 -5.54 12.60
CA GLN A 197 -17.07 -4.56 12.33
C GLN A 197 -16.52 -3.26 11.73
N PRO A 198 -17.14 -2.73 10.65
CA PRO A 198 -16.71 -1.49 10.02
C PRO A 198 -17.27 -0.26 10.75
N LEU A 199 -16.45 0.76 10.85
CA LEU A 199 -16.83 2.15 11.12
C LEU A 199 -16.97 2.86 9.76
N LYS A 200 -18.19 3.14 9.32
CA LYS A 200 -18.49 3.75 8.03
C LYS A 200 -18.77 5.23 8.14
N GLY A 201 -18.38 6.00 7.11
CA GLY A 201 -18.66 7.44 7.04
C GLY A 201 -18.00 8.25 8.15
N VAL A 202 -16.83 7.79 8.63
CA VAL A 202 -16.09 8.47 9.69
C VAL A 202 -15.02 9.41 9.12
N ALA A 203 -14.58 10.38 9.92
CA ALA A 203 -13.37 11.12 9.68
C ALA A 203 -12.33 10.76 10.75
N LEU A 204 -11.11 10.52 10.31
CA LEU A 204 -9.96 10.17 11.13
C LEU A 204 -8.94 11.30 11.05
N THR A 205 -8.42 11.75 12.19
CA THR A 205 -7.50 12.90 12.24
C THR A 205 -6.29 12.59 13.10
N ILE A 206 -5.11 12.92 12.58
CA ILE A 206 -3.86 13.00 13.35
C ILE A 206 -3.16 14.31 13.01
N GLY A 207 -2.89 15.16 14.05
CA GLY A 207 -2.34 16.49 13.82
C GLY A 207 -3.19 17.29 12.83
N ALA A 208 -2.58 17.76 11.76
CA ALA A 208 -3.25 18.50 10.69
C ALA A 208 -3.84 17.61 9.56
N HIS A 209 -3.65 16.30 9.64
CA HIS A 209 -4.04 15.38 8.56
C HIS A 209 -5.37 14.71 8.88
N THR A 210 -6.31 14.78 7.94
CA THR A 210 -7.63 14.16 8.07
C THR A 210 -7.95 13.31 6.85
N ALA A 211 -8.44 12.10 7.09
CA ALA A 211 -8.98 11.21 6.06
C ALA A 211 -10.45 10.87 6.38
N ARG A 212 -11.31 10.89 5.35
CA ARG A 212 -12.71 10.44 5.44
C ARG A 212 -12.86 9.09 4.77
N GLY A 213 -13.68 8.22 5.35
CA GLY A 213 -13.95 6.91 4.76
C GLY A 213 -14.41 5.88 5.75
N GLU A 214 -13.88 4.67 5.59
CA GLU A 214 -14.19 3.50 6.42
C GLU A 214 -12.94 3.05 7.16
N ALA A 215 -13.12 2.67 8.43
CA ALA A 215 -12.15 1.93 9.21
C ALA A 215 -12.76 0.61 9.69
N MET A 216 -11.93 -0.38 10.00
CA MET A 216 -12.31 -1.71 10.44
C MET A 216 -11.72 -1.98 11.82
N ILE A 217 -12.54 -2.37 12.77
CA ILE A 217 -12.06 -2.87 14.06
C ILE A 217 -11.51 -4.27 13.88
N THR A 218 -10.28 -4.50 14.31
CA THR A 218 -9.67 -5.84 14.35
C THR A 218 -9.46 -6.27 15.79
N ARG A 219 -9.20 -7.54 16.02
CA ARG A 219 -8.95 -8.08 17.36
C ARG A 219 -7.84 -7.34 18.11
N GLY A 220 -6.79 -6.92 17.42
CA GLY A 220 -5.64 -6.24 18.01
C GLY A 220 -5.51 -4.76 17.65
N GLY A 221 -6.51 -4.15 17.00
CA GLY A 221 -6.36 -2.76 16.60
C GLY A 221 -7.38 -2.24 15.59
N ILE A 222 -6.91 -1.41 14.67
CA ILE A 222 -7.74 -0.74 13.67
C ILE A 222 -7.03 -0.68 12.32
N GLU A 223 -7.77 -0.90 11.22
CA GLU A 223 -7.26 -0.86 9.84
C GLU A 223 -8.32 -0.28 8.90
N GLY A 224 -8.11 -0.35 7.59
CA GLY A 224 -9.08 0.06 6.56
C GLY A 224 -8.71 1.32 5.82
N GLY A 225 -9.50 1.68 4.82
CA GLY A 225 -9.16 2.70 3.83
C GLY A 225 -8.76 4.06 4.40
N ALA A 226 -9.50 4.57 5.39
CA ALA A 226 -9.21 5.84 6.03
C ALA A 226 -7.94 5.77 6.92
N ILE A 227 -7.66 4.62 7.56
CA ILE A 227 -6.42 4.38 8.29
C ILE A 227 -5.22 4.32 7.32
N TYR A 228 -5.38 3.62 6.19
CA TYR A 228 -4.30 3.51 5.20
C TYR A 228 -3.92 4.86 4.59
N ALA A 229 -4.89 5.75 4.42
CA ALA A 229 -4.64 7.10 3.92
C ALA A 229 -3.79 7.97 4.86
N LEU A 230 -3.80 7.67 6.17
CA LEU A 230 -3.01 8.34 7.20
C LEU A 230 -1.82 7.49 7.69
N SER A 231 -1.56 6.35 7.03
CA SER A 231 -0.64 5.33 7.52
C SER A 231 0.79 5.85 7.74
N ALA A 232 1.27 6.75 6.89
CA ALA A 232 2.61 7.30 7.05
C ALA A 232 2.72 8.22 8.28
N GLU A 233 1.80 9.17 8.43
CA GLU A 233 1.77 10.09 9.58
C GLU A 233 1.61 9.34 10.91
N LEU A 234 0.68 8.38 10.94
CA LEU A 234 0.44 7.52 12.11
C LEU A 234 1.68 6.67 12.44
N ARG A 235 2.31 6.08 11.42
CA ARG A 235 3.52 5.28 11.59
C ARG A 235 4.67 6.11 12.16
N GLU A 236 4.95 7.27 11.57
CA GLU A 236 6.03 8.12 12.07
C GLU A 236 5.76 8.61 13.52
N ALA A 237 4.52 8.98 13.83
CA ALA A 237 4.14 9.34 15.20
C ALA A 237 4.36 8.18 16.19
N VAL A 238 3.90 6.98 15.85
CA VAL A 238 4.09 5.78 16.70
C VAL A 238 5.56 5.41 16.83
N LEU A 239 6.36 5.47 15.77
CA LEU A 239 7.78 5.12 15.82
C LEU A 239 8.62 6.13 16.61
N ASN A 240 8.27 7.41 16.53
CA ASN A 240 9.02 8.48 17.21
C ASN A 240 8.62 8.64 18.68
N LEU A 241 7.35 8.45 19.02
CA LEU A 241 6.79 8.73 20.35
C LEU A 241 6.40 7.46 21.14
N GLY A 242 6.54 6.28 20.53
CA GLY A 242 6.09 5.00 21.10
C GLY A 242 4.57 4.78 21.00
N GLN A 243 3.80 5.84 20.77
CA GLN A 243 2.35 5.81 20.67
C GLN A 243 1.82 7.03 19.89
N ALA A 244 0.57 6.97 19.42
CA ALA A 244 -0.08 8.10 18.77
C ALA A 244 -1.58 8.13 19.10
N THR A 245 -2.15 9.33 19.24
CA THR A 245 -3.60 9.49 19.41
C THR A 245 -4.27 9.78 18.07
N LEU A 246 -5.11 8.86 17.64
CA LEU A 246 -5.99 9.01 16.48
C LEU A 246 -7.34 9.56 16.97
N MET A 247 -7.78 10.69 16.42
CA MET A 247 -9.11 11.24 16.68
C MET A 247 -10.10 10.71 15.66
N ILE A 248 -11.23 10.16 16.13
CA ILE A 248 -12.29 9.61 15.28
C ILE A 248 -13.57 10.43 15.44
N ALA A 249 -14.05 11.02 14.35
CA ALA A 249 -15.38 11.62 14.25
C ALA A 249 -16.36 10.62 13.66
N LEU A 250 -17.38 10.23 14.43
CA LEU A 250 -18.42 9.30 13.98
C LEU A 250 -19.47 9.98 13.09
N ARG A 251 -19.65 11.29 13.25
CA ARG A 251 -20.64 12.09 12.50
C ARG A 251 -19.97 13.38 11.97
N PRO A 252 -18.98 13.23 11.07
CA PRO A 252 -18.19 14.37 10.59
C PRO A 252 -18.98 15.40 9.78
N ASP A 253 -20.21 15.07 9.40
CA ASP A 253 -21.10 15.98 8.66
C ASP A 253 -22.06 16.78 9.59
N LEU A 254 -22.00 16.56 10.90
CA LEU A 254 -22.75 17.29 11.91
C LEU A 254 -21.78 17.97 12.87
N ASP A 255 -21.99 19.24 13.11
CA ASP A 255 -21.23 19.96 14.13
C ASP A 255 -21.66 19.58 15.58
N ALA A 256 -20.83 19.92 16.55
CA ALA A 256 -21.08 19.58 17.94
C ALA A 256 -22.36 20.27 18.49
N ALA A 257 -22.73 21.47 18.00
CA ALA A 257 -23.92 22.19 18.42
C ALA A 257 -25.21 21.49 17.95
N ALA A 258 -25.25 21.08 16.68
CA ALA A 258 -26.35 20.32 16.13
C ALA A 258 -26.51 18.94 16.84
N LEU A 259 -25.41 18.27 17.14
CA LEU A 259 -25.43 17.03 17.91
C LEU A 259 -25.91 17.26 19.35
N ALA A 260 -25.42 18.29 20.05
CA ALA A 260 -25.84 18.63 21.41
C ALA A 260 -27.34 18.91 21.47
N THR A 261 -27.89 19.66 20.50
CA THR A 261 -29.31 19.93 20.38
C THR A 261 -30.13 18.64 20.27
N ARG A 262 -29.70 17.68 19.41
CA ARG A 262 -30.37 16.38 19.28
C ARG A 262 -30.29 15.54 20.55
N LEU A 263 -29.18 15.62 21.26
CA LEU A 263 -28.90 14.86 22.49
C LEU A 263 -29.54 15.50 23.75
N SER A 264 -29.99 16.74 23.67
CA SER A 264 -30.75 17.41 24.75
C SER A 264 -32.23 16.98 24.80
N GLY A 265 -32.67 16.18 23.83
CA GLY A 265 -34.02 15.62 23.82
C GLY A 265 -34.27 14.66 25.00
N VAL A 266 -35.55 14.47 25.34
CA VAL A 266 -35.92 13.60 26.48
C VAL A 266 -35.62 12.13 26.15
N ARG A 267 -34.74 11.52 26.93
CA ARG A 267 -34.37 10.09 26.77
C ARG A 267 -35.51 9.15 27.21
N GLY A 268 -36.35 9.57 28.16
CA GLY A 268 -37.41 8.74 28.75
C GLY A 268 -36.84 7.44 29.35
N LYS A 269 -37.54 6.33 29.15
CA LYS A 269 -37.14 5.01 29.65
C LYS A 269 -36.14 4.27 28.74
N GLN A 270 -35.61 4.91 27.69
CA GLN A 270 -34.69 4.27 26.76
C GLN A 270 -33.32 4.09 27.41
N SER A 271 -32.62 2.97 27.07
CA SER A 271 -31.21 2.84 27.36
C SER A 271 -30.40 3.92 26.65
N LEU A 272 -29.26 4.34 27.21
CA LEU A 272 -28.38 5.34 26.59
C LEU A 272 -27.96 4.91 25.16
N ALA A 273 -27.64 3.64 24.95
CA ALA A 273 -27.27 3.11 23.63
C ALA A 273 -28.41 3.26 22.62
N ASN A 274 -29.66 2.94 23.00
CA ASN A 274 -30.83 3.12 22.11
C ASN A 274 -31.11 4.60 21.82
N PHE A 275 -30.93 5.47 22.80
CA PHE A 275 -31.05 6.91 22.64
C PHE A 275 -30.00 7.45 21.66
N LEU A 276 -28.72 7.14 21.85
CA LEU A 276 -27.62 7.56 20.96
C LEU A 276 -27.81 7.04 19.51
N ARG A 277 -28.27 5.79 19.39
CA ARG A 277 -28.57 5.21 18.08
C ARG A 277 -29.65 5.99 17.33
N LYS A 278 -30.70 6.46 18.01
CA LYS A 278 -31.82 7.21 17.41
C LYS A 278 -31.45 8.69 17.20
N ALA A 279 -30.99 9.36 18.26
CA ALA A 279 -30.75 10.80 18.24
C ALA A 279 -29.56 11.21 17.39
N ALA A 280 -28.46 10.46 17.45
CA ALA A 280 -27.24 10.75 16.69
C ALA A 280 -26.97 9.75 15.54
N GLN A 281 -27.87 8.76 15.29
CA GLN A 281 -27.74 7.74 14.25
C GLN A 281 -26.42 6.97 14.33
N LEU A 282 -25.99 6.61 15.53
CA LEU A 282 -24.75 5.89 15.75
C LEU A 282 -24.92 4.38 15.55
N SER A 283 -23.92 3.75 14.98
CA SER A 283 -23.82 2.30 14.91
C SER A 283 -23.49 1.70 16.28
N PRO A 284 -23.81 0.41 16.54
CA PRO A 284 -23.42 -0.25 17.79
C PRO A 284 -21.90 -0.20 18.06
N VAL A 285 -21.07 -0.39 17.04
CA VAL A 285 -19.59 -0.30 17.17
C VAL A 285 -19.14 1.13 17.50
N GLY A 286 -19.78 2.17 16.94
CA GLY A 286 -19.49 3.56 17.28
C GLY A 286 -19.81 3.88 18.74
N ILE A 287 -20.95 3.38 19.26
CA ILE A 287 -21.33 3.53 20.67
C ILE A 287 -20.34 2.77 21.57
N GLY A 288 -19.90 1.56 21.16
CA GLY A 288 -18.86 0.80 21.86
C GLY A 288 -17.55 1.57 21.92
N LEU A 289 -17.15 2.22 20.83
CA LEU A 289 -15.94 3.04 20.80
C LEU A 289 -16.02 4.25 21.74
N MET A 290 -17.18 4.90 21.87
CA MET A 290 -17.42 5.93 22.86
C MET A 290 -17.31 5.38 24.30
N GLN A 291 -17.76 4.14 24.55
CA GLN A 291 -17.59 3.48 25.85
C GLN A 291 -16.12 3.22 26.16
N GLU A 292 -15.33 2.73 25.18
CA GLU A 292 -13.88 2.57 25.35
C GLU A 292 -13.20 3.89 25.76
N ALA A 293 -13.52 4.99 25.05
CA ALA A 293 -12.98 6.31 25.39
C ALA A 293 -13.42 6.81 26.79
N ALA A 294 -14.67 6.55 27.16
CA ALA A 294 -15.16 6.91 28.50
C ALA A 294 -14.41 6.11 29.61
N ILE A 295 -14.24 4.78 29.41
CA ILE A 295 -13.48 3.92 30.33
C ILE A 295 -12.03 4.40 30.45
N ALA A 296 -11.37 4.70 29.33
CA ALA A 296 -10.01 5.21 29.30
C ALA A 296 -9.85 6.55 30.07
N SER A 297 -10.92 7.36 30.14
CA SER A 297 -10.95 8.59 30.94
C SER A 297 -11.39 8.40 32.42
N GLY A 298 -11.59 7.15 32.86
CA GLY A 298 -12.07 6.83 34.21
C GLY A 298 -13.55 7.16 34.44
N ARG A 299 -14.33 7.36 33.38
CA ARG A 299 -15.74 7.73 33.46
C ARG A 299 -16.66 6.65 32.86
N THR A 300 -17.94 6.72 33.17
CA THR A 300 -18.97 5.97 32.46
C THR A 300 -19.63 6.87 31.41
N LEU A 301 -19.99 6.32 30.24
CA LEU A 301 -20.63 7.11 29.18
C LEU A 301 -21.94 7.79 29.65
N ALA A 302 -22.61 7.22 30.66
CA ALA A 302 -23.82 7.79 31.25
C ALA A 302 -23.58 9.07 32.09
N SER A 303 -22.36 9.35 32.52
CA SER A 303 -22.00 10.54 33.28
C SER A 303 -21.74 11.78 32.42
N PHE A 304 -21.72 11.61 31.07
CA PHE A 304 -21.48 12.72 30.17
C PHE A 304 -22.75 13.52 29.92
N SER A 305 -22.65 14.85 29.95
CA SER A 305 -23.72 15.75 29.52
C SER A 305 -23.98 15.64 28.00
N PRO A 306 -25.12 16.12 27.49
CA PRO A 306 -25.39 16.15 26.06
C PRO A 306 -24.30 16.87 25.24
N ALA A 307 -23.74 17.96 25.76
CA ALA A 307 -22.66 18.70 25.12
C ALA A 307 -21.36 17.87 25.06
N GLU A 308 -20.97 17.22 26.17
CA GLU A 308 -19.81 16.33 26.20
C GLU A 308 -19.98 15.10 25.29
N LEU A 309 -21.19 14.51 25.24
CA LEU A 309 -21.49 13.43 24.29
C LEU A 309 -21.34 13.88 22.84
N ALA A 310 -21.81 15.09 22.51
CA ALA A 310 -21.69 15.66 21.17
C ALA A 310 -20.23 15.88 20.78
N GLN A 311 -19.41 16.39 21.68
CA GLN A 311 -17.98 16.54 21.48
C GLN A 311 -17.31 15.17 21.29
N LEU A 312 -17.62 14.21 22.16
CA LEU A 312 -17.04 12.87 22.09
C LEU A 312 -17.40 12.17 20.77
N ILE A 313 -18.63 12.31 20.26
CA ILE A 313 -19.05 11.71 18.97
C ILE A 313 -18.12 12.16 17.82
N ASN A 314 -17.66 13.40 17.82
CA ASN A 314 -16.84 13.97 16.76
C ASN A 314 -15.35 14.08 17.10
N ALA A 315 -14.94 13.61 18.29
CA ALA A 315 -13.55 13.63 18.72
C ALA A 315 -13.26 12.47 19.69
N ILE A 316 -13.47 11.23 19.25
CA ILE A 316 -13.13 10.05 20.07
C ILE A 316 -11.61 9.82 19.99
N PRO A 317 -10.88 9.92 21.11
CA PRO A 317 -9.47 9.60 21.12
C PRO A 317 -9.29 8.08 21.14
N VAL A 318 -8.48 7.58 20.21
CA VAL A 318 -8.03 6.18 20.16
C VAL A 318 -6.52 6.15 20.24
N GLN A 319 -6.01 5.50 21.28
CA GLN A 319 -4.58 5.39 21.50
C GLN A 319 -4.01 4.23 20.67
N LEU A 320 -3.19 4.57 19.68
CA LEU A 320 -2.42 3.60 18.90
C LEU A 320 -1.14 3.26 19.66
N THR A 321 -0.90 1.98 19.90
CA THR A 321 0.23 1.46 20.70
C THR A 321 1.34 0.84 19.87
N GLY A 322 1.14 0.72 18.55
CA GLY A 322 2.12 0.13 17.64
C GLY A 322 1.63 0.11 16.21
N VAL A 323 2.54 -0.20 15.30
CA VAL A 323 2.25 -0.43 13.88
C VAL A 323 2.01 -1.92 13.65
N ALA A 324 1.02 -2.30 12.86
CA ALA A 324 0.79 -3.70 12.51
C ALA A 324 2.00 -4.28 11.75
N PRO A 325 2.26 -5.60 11.86
CA PRO A 325 3.39 -6.24 11.22
C PRO A 325 3.42 -6.05 9.70
N ILE A 326 4.64 -5.91 9.15
CA ILE A 326 4.86 -5.62 7.71
C ILE A 326 4.35 -6.75 6.80
N ASP A 327 4.35 -7.98 7.26
CA ASP A 327 3.89 -9.15 6.51
C ASP A 327 2.40 -9.11 6.14
N ARG A 328 1.62 -8.23 6.82
CA ARG A 328 0.20 -7.97 6.61
C ARG A 328 -0.08 -6.62 5.96
N ALA A 329 0.92 -5.74 5.85
CA ALA A 329 0.77 -4.43 5.22
C ALA A 329 0.41 -4.57 3.73
N ILE A 330 -0.30 -3.60 3.17
CA ILE A 330 -0.60 -3.58 1.74
C ILE A 330 0.68 -3.36 0.95
N SER A 331 1.58 -2.50 1.44
CA SER A 331 2.83 -2.13 0.79
C SER A 331 3.97 -1.91 1.79
N THR A 332 5.13 -1.66 1.25
CA THR A 332 6.36 -1.41 1.99
C THR A 332 6.84 0.01 1.72
N ALA A 333 7.25 0.74 2.75
CA ALA A 333 8.06 1.96 2.67
C ALA A 333 9.53 1.62 2.94
N GLY A 334 10.45 2.44 2.45
CA GLY A 334 11.87 2.15 2.43
C GLY A 334 12.27 1.34 1.20
N GLY A 335 13.54 1.04 1.04
CA GLY A 335 14.07 0.36 -0.14
C GLY A 335 15.43 0.89 -0.56
N ILE A 336 15.87 0.55 -1.77
CA ILE A 336 17.11 1.06 -2.37
C ILE A 336 17.01 2.57 -2.48
N ARG A 337 17.95 3.28 -1.86
CA ARG A 337 17.99 4.75 -1.91
C ARG A 337 18.23 5.23 -3.33
N PHE A 338 17.55 6.29 -3.72
CA PHE A 338 17.68 6.84 -5.08
C PHE A 338 19.07 7.41 -5.39
N ASP A 339 19.87 7.78 -4.40
CA ASP A 339 21.26 8.19 -4.58
C ASP A 339 22.21 7.04 -4.96
N GLU A 340 21.81 5.79 -4.74
CA GLU A 340 22.49 4.58 -5.24
C GLU A 340 22.25 4.30 -6.73
N LEU A 341 21.30 5.01 -7.35
CA LEU A 341 20.87 4.80 -8.73
C LEU A 341 21.28 5.99 -9.63
N ASP A 342 21.55 5.69 -10.89
CA ASP A 342 21.64 6.73 -11.93
C ASP A 342 20.25 7.07 -12.51
N GLU A 343 20.22 7.95 -13.50
CA GLU A 343 19.00 8.40 -14.19
C GLU A 343 18.28 7.30 -14.97
N HIS A 344 18.95 6.17 -15.23
CA HIS A 344 18.44 4.98 -15.90
C HIS A 344 17.98 3.88 -14.93
N LEU A 345 18.00 4.15 -13.63
CA LEU A 345 17.75 3.21 -12.53
C LEU A 345 18.78 2.06 -12.46
N MET A 346 19.99 2.26 -12.96
CA MET A 346 21.14 1.36 -12.78
C MET A 346 21.82 1.65 -11.44
N LEU A 347 22.18 0.60 -10.71
CA LEU A 347 22.97 0.71 -9.48
C LEU A 347 24.37 1.23 -9.79
N ARG A 348 24.75 2.39 -9.23
CA ARG A 348 26.06 3.04 -9.49
C ARG A 348 27.24 2.15 -9.15
N LYS A 349 27.14 1.35 -8.09
CA LYS A 349 28.18 0.43 -7.62
C LYS A 349 28.16 -0.94 -8.28
N LEU A 350 27.08 -1.28 -9.00
CA LEU A 350 26.90 -2.57 -9.67
C LEU A 350 26.49 -2.34 -11.13
N ARG A 351 27.47 -2.08 -11.98
CA ARG A 351 27.25 -1.79 -13.40
C ARG A 351 26.50 -2.94 -14.09
N GLY A 352 25.52 -2.59 -14.92
CA GLY A 352 24.65 -3.55 -15.60
C GLY A 352 23.56 -4.14 -14.71
N VAL A 353 23.43 -3.71 -13.44
CA VAL A 353 22.35 -4.10 -12.54
C VAL A 353 21.42 -2.93 -12.32
N PHE A 354 20.15 -3.12 -12.62
CA PHE A 354 19.08 -2.13 -12.52
C PHE A 354 18.07 -2.55 -11.45
N ALA A 355 17.32 -1.59 -10.91
CA ALA A 355 16.29 -1.87 -9.94
C ALA A 355 15.00 -1.09 -10.25
N ALA A 356 13.83 -1.67 -9.97
CA ALA A 356 12.53 -1.05 -10.22
C ALA A 356 11.43 -1.52 -9.27
N GLY A 357 10.37 -0.77 -9.19
CA GLY A 357 9.17 -1.12 -8.44
C GLY A 357 9.28 -0.83 -6.95
N GLU A 358 8.57 -1.64 -6.16
CA GLU A 358 8.43 -1.45 -4.71
C GLU A 358 9.74 -1.67 -3.91
N MET A 359 10.80 -2.19 -4.54
CA MET A 359 12.10 -2.30 -3.87
C MET A 359 12.90 -0.99 -3.85
N LEU A 360 12.46 0.05 -4.54
CA LEU A 360 13.03 1.40 -4.46
C LEU A 360 12.48 2.14 -3.24
N ASP A 361 13.22 3.12 -2.74
CA ASP A 361 12.86 3.88 -1.53
C ASP A 361 11.76 4.92 -1.81
N TRP A 362 10.54 4.46 -1.88
CA TRP A 362 9.35 5.30 -2.01
C TRP A 362 8.13 4.65 -1.36
N GLU A 363 7.16 5.46 -1.03
CA GLU A 363 5.83 5.02 -0.62
C GLU A 363 4.73 5.89 -1.25
N ALA A 364 3.52 5.37 -1.28
CA ALA A 364 2.33 6.09 -1.72
C ALA A 364 1.08 5.54 -1.01
N PRO A 365 -0.01 6.32 -0.89
CA PRO A 365 -1.27 5.83 -0.37
C PRO A 365 -1.88 4.77 -1.30
N THR A 366 -2.90 4.05 -0.81
CA THR A 366 -3.75 3.24 -1.68
C THR A 366 -4.52 4.14 -2.64
N GLY A 367 -4.87 3.63 -3.83
CA GLY A 367 -5.61 4.43 -4.82
C GLY A 367 -5.09 4.27 -6.25
N GLY A 368 -4.24 3.26 -6.50
CA GLY A 368 -3.63 2.98 -7.81
C GLY A 368 -2.20 3.51 -7.95
N TYR A 369 -1.73 4.34 -7.02
CA TYR A 369 -0.40 4.95 -7.05
C TYR A 369 0.72 3.93 -6.98
N LEU A 370 0.56 2.88 -6.15
CA LEU A 370 1.57 1.82 -5.98
C LEU A 370 1.82 1.04 -7.27
N LEU A 371 0.75 0.65 -7.96
CA LEU A 371 0.87 -0.04 -9.24
C LEU A 371 1.42 0.89 -10.32
N GLN A 372 0.93 2.12 -10.38
CA GLN A 372 1.40 3.11 -11.36
C GLN A 372 2.92 3.32 -11.27
N ALA A 373 3.47 3.58 -10.09
CA ALA A 373 4.92 3.76 -9.93
C ALA A 373 5.70 2.49 -10.23
N SER A 374 5.16 1.31 -9.87
CA SER A 374 5.80 0.04 -10.19
C SER A 374 5.85 -0.22 -11.70
N PHE A 375 4.80 0.13 -12.45
CA PHE A 375 4.77 0.06 -13.90
C PHE A 375 5.72 1.09 -14.53
N ALA A 376 5.67 2.34 -14.07
CA ALA A 376 6.46 3.44 -14.62
C ALA A 376 7.97 3.22 -14.41
N THR A 377 8.39 2.86 -13.19
CA THR A 377 9.81 2.56 -12.91
C THR A 377 10.27 1.28 -13.62
N GLY A 378 9.39 0.28 -13.73
CA GLY A 378 9.68 -0.92 -14.52
C GLY A 378 9.92 -0.62 -16.00
N ALA A 379 9.11 0.25 -16.61
CA ALA A 379 9.30 0.70 -17.99
C ALA A 379 10.58 1.54 -18.14
N ALA A 380 10.85 2.45 -17.20
CA ALA A 380 12.05 3.28 -17.21
C ALA A 380 13.33 2.44 -17.11
N ALA A 381 13.40 1.52 -16.14
CA ALA A 381 14.54 0.62 -16.00
C ALA A 381 14.71 -0.30 -17.21
N GLY A 382 13.61 -0.78 -17.82
CA GLY A 382 13.66 -1.54 -19.07
C GLY A 382 14.31 -0.76 -20.22
N ARG A 383 13.97 0.52 -20.38
CA ARG A 383 14.63 1.43 -21.36
C ARG A 383 16.11 1.62 -21.01
N GLY A 384 16.45 1.85 -19.72
CA GLY A 384 17.83 1.96 -19.28
C GLY A 384 18.67 0.73 -19.59
N VAL A 385 18.13 -0.48 -19.40
CA VAL A 385 18.79 -1.72 -19.79
C VAL A 385 19.02 -1.78 -21.31
N LEU A 386 18.06 -1.38 -22.14
CA LEU A 386 18.25 -1.38 -23.62
C LEU A 386 19.36 -0.43 -24.04
N GLU A 387 19.45 0.75 -23.43
CA GLU A 387 20.55 1.69 -23.69
C GLU A 387 21.91 1.15 -23.25
N TRP A 388 21.95 0.50 -22.08
CA TRP A 388 23.15 -0.18 -21.61
C TRP A 388 23.62 -1.26 -22.59
N LEU A 389 22.70 -2.12 -23.05
CA LEU A 389 23.01 -3.23 -23.97
C LEU A 389 23.51 -2.78 -25.35
N LYS A 390 23.21 -1.54 -25.78
CA LYS A 390 23.75 -0.96 -27.01
C LYS A 390 25.21 -0.49 -26.88
N ARG A 391 25.63 -0.17 -25.64
CA ARG A 391 26.97 0.38 -25.34
C ARG A 391 27.96 -0.69 -24.85
N SER A 392 27.48 -1.85 -24.43
CA SER A 392 28.23 -2.97 -23.88
C SER A 392 28.20 -4.18 -24.83
#